data_a8117dac7eefe2cca68a894e4284c430
#
_entry.id   a8117dac7eefe2cca68a894e4284c430
#
_cell.length_a   1.000
_cell.length_b   1.000
_cell.length_c   1.000
_cell.angle_alpha   90.00
_cell.angle_beta   90.00
_cell.angle_gamma   90.00
#
_symmetry.space_group_name_H-M   'P 1'
#
loop_
_entity.id
_entity.type
_entity.pdbx_description
1 polymer ?
#
loop_
_entity_poly.entity_id
_entity_poly.type
_entity_poly.pdbx_seq_one_letter_code
_entity_poly.pdbx_strand_id
1 'polypeptide(L)'
;PDVQTVFISVVDDITGCPTIVPIETHTNLLLTATEIEDFALCDDASNDGIADFFLDIITIYIANELPNITVTYYESQSDLDNNINAIDDSLPYPATSPKTLFIKIDNGICSEQGEIKLLVNPILLFQPVAPVQYCDSDEDGIVNVDLHTLDTIVNNGNTNFEVTYFLSESDAKDNVNELPPFYPVSGTEVVWARLENIDSGCHTENRFEIDVIPAPAATQPSPFIICDNDQDGFTIVNLENKIPEIVPDTTGLTISFFTSLTDAESGTNPITNPASFNSNTKNIFVRVENTNSGCFSLATINIIVNTQPLFPTITNYEICEDDADNTADFLLSDKDNEILNGQAGKEVFYF
;
A
#
# COMPACT_ATOMS: atom_id res chain seq x y z
N PRO A 1 -4.72 30.89 -51.79
CA PRO A 1 -5.09 32.31 -52.06
C PRO A 1 -5.84 32.41 -53.36
N ASP A 2 -7.02 33.04 -53.31
CA ASP A 2 -7.73 33.35 -54.53
C ASP A 2 -7.06 34.57 -55.17
N VAL A 3 -6.63 34.41 -56.40
CA VAL A 3 -6.01 35.48 -57.19
C VAL A 3 -7.06 36.04 -58.16
N GLN A 4 -7.32 37.32 -58.06
CA GLN A 4 -8.23 38.01 -58.97
C GLN A 4 -7.48 39.11 -59.70
N THR A 5 -7.55 39.12 -61.03
CA THR A 5 -6.98 40.17 -61.83
C THR A 5 -8.01 41.28 -61.99
N VAL A 6 -7.68 42.53 -61.59
CA VAL A 6 -8.46 43.73 -61.75
C VAL A 6 -7.75 44.58 -62.76
N PHE A 7 -8.50 45.12 -63.76
CA PHE A 7 -7.96 46.01 -64.78
C PHE A 7 -8.24 47.44 -64.38
N ILE A 8 -7.19 48.25 -64.26
CA ILE A 8 -7.30 49.68 -64.01
C ILE A 8 -7.14 50.42 -65.37
N SER A 9 -8.10 51.26 -65.70
CA SER A 9 -8.02 52.16 -66.90
C SER A 9 -7.63 53.55 -66.41
N VAL A 10 -6.54 54.08 -66.98
CA VAL A 10 -6.17 55.51 -66.88
C VAL A 10 -6.40 56.11 -68.15
N VAL A 11 -7.22 57.20 -68.21
CA VAL A 11 -7.63 57.93 -69.42
C VAL A 11 -6.95 59.32 -69.45
N ASP A 12 -6.33 59.66 -70.54
CA ASP A 12 -5.80 61.00 -70.74
C ASP A 12 -6.93 61.99 -70.96
N ASP A 13 -7.03 63.00 -70.11
CA ASP A 13 -8.14 63.98 -70.10
C ASP A 13 -8.20 64.88 -71.35
N ILE A 14 -7.11 64.98 -72.13
CA ILE A 14 -7.05 65.84 -73.35
C ILE A 14 -7.36 65.00 -74.60
N THR A 15 -6.80 63.82 -74.69
CA THR A 15 -6.89 62.96 -75.85
C THR A 15 -7.96 61.89 -75.76
N GLY A 16 -8.44 61.59 -74.58
CA GLY A 16 -9.41 60.55 -74.33
C GLY A 16 -8.85 59.12 -74.48
N CYS A 17 -7.51 58.93 -74.64
CA CYS A 17 -6.90 57.64 -74.86
C CYS A 17 -6.74 56.85 -73.55
N PRO A 18 -7.28 55.63 -73.42
CA PRO A 18 -7.13 54.85 -72.28
C PRO A 18 -5.83 53.97 -72.26
N THR A 19 -5.18 53.85 -71.13
CA THR A 19 -4.18 52.84 -70.89
C THR A 19 -4.74 51.87 -69.85
N ILE A 20 -4.77 50.57 -70.12
CA ILE A 20 -5.27 49.54 -69.23
C ILE A 20 -4.07 48.81 -68.64
N VAL A 21 -4.02 48.75 -67.26
CA VAL A 21 -2.98 48.03 -66.50
C VAL A 21 -3.65 46.94 -65.63
N PRO A 22 -3.26 45.72 -65.79
CA PRO A 22 -3.71 44.65 -64.87
C PRO A 22 -3.04 44.78 -63.53
N ILE A 23 -3.82 44.62 -62.47
CA ILE A 23 -3.33 44.43 -61.08
C ILE A 23 -3.90 43.13 -60.59
N GLU A 24 -3.01 42.29 -60.07
CA GLU A 24 -3.42 41.07 -59.37
C GLU A 24 -3.70 41.39 -57.90
N THR A 25 -4.88 41.01 -57.42
CA THR A 25 -5.26 41.04 -55.99
C THR A 25 -5.24 39.68 -55.48
N HIS A 26 -4.59 39.51 -54.29
CA HIS A 26 -4.47 38.26 -53.63
C HIS A 26 -5.23 38.33 -52.30
N THR A 27 -6.06 37.31 -51.99
CA THR A 27 -6.61 37.09 -50.63
C THR A 27 -5.70 36.12 -49.89
N ASN A 28 -5.19 36.53 -48.75
CA ASN A 28 -4.44 35.64 -47.90
C ASN A 28 -5.35 34.98 -46.86
N LEU A 29 -4.96 33.80 -46.39
CA LEU A 29 -5.65 33.13 -45.30
C LEU A 29 -5.77 34.04 -44.08
N LEU A 30 -6.94 34.08 -43.48
CA LEU A 30 -7.17 34.70 -42.19
C LEU A 30 -6.38 33.92 -41.17
N LEU A 31 -5.53 34.56 -40.40
CA LEU A 31 -4.89 33.99 -39.23
C LEU A 31 -5.92 34.02 -38.09
N THR A 32 -6.15 32.91 -37.42
CA THR A 32 -7.04 32.88 -36.25
C THR A 32 -6.21 32.61 -35.00
N ALA A 33 -6.03 33.63 -34.17
CA ALA A 33 -5.37 33.54 -32.87
C ALA A 33 -6.33 33.15 -31.71
N THR A 34 -7.63 33.01 -32.02
CA THR A 34 -8.69 32.82 -31.02
C THR A 34 -8.89 31.37 -30.59
N GLU A 35 -8.20 30.40 -31.20
CA GLU A 35 -8.33 28.96 -30.93
C GLU A 35 -7.04 28.33 -30.40
N ILE A 36 -6.10 29.15 -29.90
CA ILE A 36 -4.87 28.62 -29.32
C ILE A 36 -5.16 28.13 -27.89
N GLU A 37 -4.84 26.88 -27.63
CA GLU A 37 -5.04 26.26 -26.32
C GLU A 37 -4.12 26.88 -25.27
N ASP A 38 -4.50 26.73 -23.98
CA ASP A 38 -3.68 27.12 -22.84
C ASP A 38 -2.48 26.14 -22.72
N PHE A 39 -1.32 26.67 -22.34
CA PHE A 39 -0.12 25.87 -22.14
C PHE A 39 0.09 25.59 -20.65
N ALA A 40 0.19 24.33 -20.28
CA ALA A 40 0.36 23.91 -18.90
C ALA A 40 1.70 23.19 -18.68
N LEU A 41 2.38 23.53 -17.60
CA LEU A 41 3.54 22.80 -17.10
C LEU A 41 3.30 22.36 -15.66
N CYS A 42 4.00 21.34 -15.24
CA CYS A 42 4.06 20.96 -13.83
C CYS A 42 5.04 21.89 -13.10
N ASP A 43 4.70 22.21 -11.85
CA ASP A 43 5.64 22.86 -10.93
C ASP A 43 6.87 21.96 -10.72
N ASP A 44 7.98 22.55 -10.32
CA ASP A 44 9.17 21.80 -10.01
C ASP A 44 9.18 21.36 -8.52
N ALA A 45 10.32 20.80 -8.06
CA ALA A 45 10.46 20.33 -6.69
C ALA A 45 10.38 21.46 -5.63
N SER A 46 10.44 22.74 -6.01
CA SER A 46 10.26 23.88 -5.10
C SER A 46 8.79 24.04 -4.69
N ASN A 47 7.88 23.64 -5.58
CA ASN A 47 6.43 23.73 -5.45
C ASN A 47 5.99 25.15 -5.03
N ASP A 48 6.61 26.16 -5.64
CA ASP A 48 6.38 27.57 -5.32
C ASP A 48 5.35 28.25 -6.26
N GLY A 49 4.79 27.50 -7.19
CA GLY A 49 3.78 27.94 -8.16
C GLY A 49 4.39 28.66 -9.35
N ILE A 50 5.69 28.53 -9.61
CA ILE A 50 6.42 29.15 -10.71
C ILE A 50 7.02 28.04 -11.60
N ALA A 51 6.83 28.18 -12.92
CA ALA A 51 7.51 27.31 -13.88
C ALA A 51 8.13 28.13 -15.00
N ASP A 52 9.23 27.64 -15.57
CA ASP A 52 9.93 28.26 -16.70
C ASP A 52 9.35 27.77 -18.03
N PHE A 53 8.67 28.64 -18.75
CA PHE A 53 8.10 28.36 -20.07
C PHE A 53 9.10 28.74 -21.16
N PHE A 54 9.30 27.84 -22.12
CA PHE A 54 10.10 28.08 -23.31
C PHE A 54 9.18 28.58 -24.44
N LEU A 55 9.12 29.90 -24.64
CA LEU A 55 8.19 30.53 -25.59
C LEU A 55 8.52 30.20 -27.06
N ASP A 56 9.78 29.89 -27.35
CA ASP A 56 10.22 29.41 -28.68
C ASP A 56 9.59 28.06 -29.02
N ILE A 57 9.43 27.14 -28.02
CA ILE A 57 8.72 25.86 -28.18
C ILE A 57 7.24 26.10 -28.43
N ILE A 58 6.63 27.02 -27.68
CA ILE A 58 5.23 27.43 -27.90
C ILE A 58 5.05 28.01 -29.30
N THR A 59 6.00 28.84 -29.79
CA THR A 59 6.03 29.34 -31.15
C THR A 59 6.03 28.21 -32.18
N ILE A 60 6.84 27.17 -31.99
CA ILE A 60 6.88 26.00 -32.89
C ILE A 60 5.52 25.28 -32.91
N TYR A 61 4.87 25.14 -31.76
CA TYR A 61 3.54 24.51 -31.66
C TYR A 61 2.49 25.32 -32.46
N ILE A 62 2.43 26.63 -32.22
CA ILE A 62 1.53 27.53 -32.95
C ILE A 62 1.84 27.52 -34.46
N ALA A 63 3.12 27.52 -34.84
CA ALA A 63 3.56 27.51 -36.26
C ALA A 63 3.26 26.20 -36.98
N ASN A 64 3.14 25.08 -36.26
CA ASN A 64 2.79 23.78 -36.85
C ASN A 64 1.37 23.78 -37.42
N GLU A 65 0.46 24.53 -36.80
CA GLU A 65 -0.92 24.75 -37.29
C GLU A 65 -1.00 25.82 -38.38
N LEU A 66 -0.05 26.81 -38.41
CA LEU A 66 -0.05 27.96 -39.29
C LEU A 66 1.34 28.15 -39.91
N PRO A 67 1.62 27.61 -41.12
CA PRO A 67 2.96 27.67 -41.71
C PRO A 67 3.38 29.09 -42.10
N ASN A 68 4.68 29.38 -41.97
CA ASN A 68 5.35 30.65 -42.31
C ASN A 68 4.87 31.84 -41.45
N ILE A 69 4.65 31.64 -40.18
CA ILE A 69 4.34 32.71 -39.24
C ILE A 69 5.53 33.05 -38.34
N THR A 70 5.50 34.26 -37.78
CA THR A 70 6.25 34.68 -36.59
C THR A 70 5.30 34.97 -35.46
N VAL A 71 5.64 34.54 -34.25
CA VAL A 71 4.88 34.86 -33.04
C VAL A 71 5.71 35.80 -32.18
N THR A 72 5.10 36.84 -31.66
CA THR A 72 5.74 37.77 -30.72
C THR A 72 4.89 37.89 -29.48
N TYR A 73 5.52 37.85 -28.31
CA TYR A 73 4.88 37.78 -27.00
C TYR A 73 5.01 39.12 -26.26
N TYR A 74 3.97 39.49 -25.47
CA TYR A 74 3.91 40.73 -24.71
C TYR A 74 3.25 40.47 -23.34
N GLU A 75 3.68 41.26 -22.33
CA GLU A 75 3.10 41.20 -20.99
C GLU A 75 1.74 41.90 -20.88
N SER A 76 1.45 42.82 -21.77
CA SER A 76 0.20 43.59 -21.76
C SER A 76 -0.35 43.85 -23.16
N GLN A 77 -1.67 44.04 -23.25
CA GLN A 77 -2.35 44.44 -24.47
C GLN A 77 -1.79 45.80 -24.99
N SER A 78 -1.45 46.72 -24.09
CA SER A 78 -0.89 48.03 -24.46
C SER A 78 0.48 47.89 -25.15
N ASP A 79 1.33 46.98 -24.68
CA ASP A 79 2.62 46.73 -25.32
C ASP A 79 2.46 46.08 -26.68
N LEU A 80 1.51 45.16 -26.81
CA LEU A 80 1.14 44.55 -28.07
C LEU A 80 0.61 45.59 -29.09
N ASP A 81 -0.32 46.48 -28.69
CA ASP A 81 -0.92 47.51 -29.55
C ASP A 81 0.13 48.52 -30.04
N ASN A 82 1.11 48.84 -29.18
CA ASN A 82 2.18 49.77 -29.52
C ASN A 82 3.44 49.10 -30.09
N ASN A 83 3.45 47.76 -30.16
CA ASN A 83 4.58 46.92 -30.62
C ASN A 83 5.91 47.28 -29.91
N ILE A 84 5.85 47.42 -28.59
CA ILE A 84 6.99 47.71 -27.71
C ILE A 84 7.13 46.64 -26.64
N ASN A 85 8.31 46.55 -25.99
CA ASN A 85 8.56 45.67 -24.88
C ASN A 85 8.24 44.19 -25.17
N ALA A 86 8.52 43.72 -26.39
CA ALA A 86 8.37 42.30 -26.74
C ALA A 86 9.23 41.46 -25.83
N ILE A 87 8.69 40.34 -25.40
CA ILE A 87 9.40 39.35 -24.57
C ILE A 87 10.43 38.64 -25.45
N ASP A 88 11.65 38.43 -24.91
CA ASP A 88 12.68 37.63 -25.56
C ASP A 88 12.33 36.12 -25.40
N ASP A 89 11.87 35.52 -26.46
CA ASP A 89 11.44 34.12 -26.52
C ASP A 89 12.60 33.11 -26.55
N SER A 90 13.84 33.59 -26.69
CA SER A 90 15.04 32.77 -26.62
C SER A 90 15.46 32.38 -25.16
N LEU A 91 14.86 33.04 -24.18
CA LEU A 91 15.11 32.80 -22.75
C LEU A 91 13.92 32.13 -22.06
N PRO A 92 14.14 31.31 -21.03
CA PRO A 92 13.05 30.79 -20.21
C PRO A 92 12.25 31.94 -19.60
N TYR A 93 10.92 31.87 -19.71
CA TYR A 93 9.99 32.84 -19.18
C TYR A 93 9.35 32.28 -17.87
N PRO A 94 9.74 32.81 -16.69
CA PRO A 94 9.15 32.36 -15.44
C PRO A 94 7.73 32.89 -15.28
N ALA A 95 6.76 32.00 -15.12
CA ALA A 95 5.35 32.35 -14.95
C ALA A 95 4.74 31.74 -13.72
N THR A 96 3.89 32.51 -13.04
CA THR A 96 2.94 32.02 -12.02
C THR A 96 1.62 31.62 -12.68
N SER A 97 0.84 30.74 -12.05
CA SER A 97 -0.45 30.28 -12.58
C SER A 97 -1.65 31.06 -12.05
N PRO A 98 -2.60 31.52 -12.86
CA PRO A 98 -2.53 31.63 -14.32
C PRO A 98 -1.80 32.92 -14.76
N LYS A 99 -0.98 32.86 -15.82
CA LYS A 99 -0.37 34.02 -16.45
C LYS A 99 -0.91 34.17 -17.86
N THR A 100 -1.48 35.31 -18.16
CA THR A 100 -1.89 35.67 -19.57
C THR A 100 -0.75 36.39 -20.24
N LEU A 101 -0.38 35.94 -21.44
CA LEU A 101 0.47 36.65 -22.37
C LEU A 101 -0.35 37.04 -23.60
N PHE A 102 -0.07 38.23 -24.15
CA PHE A 102 -0.65 38.72 -25.37
C PHE A 102 0.28 38.41 -26.55
N ILE A 103 -0.27 37.92 -27.65
CA ILE A 103 0.53 37.47 -28.78
C ILE A 103 0.15 38.20 -30.07
N LYS A 104 1.15 38.43 -30.92
CA LYS A 104 0.98 38.82 -32.31
C LYS A 104 1.47 37.70 -33.20
N ILE A 105 0.59 37.22 -34.07
CA ILE A 105 0.92 36.25 -35.11
C ILE A 105 1.00 37.01 -36.44
N ASP A 106 2.11 36.88 -37.16
CA ASP A 106 2.36 37.65 -38.37
C ASP A 106 2.95 36.73 -39.45
N ASN A 107 2.38 36.72 -40.65
CA ASN A 107 2.89 35.97 -41.81
C ASN A 107 3.60 36.87 -42.83
N GLY A 108 3.93 38.10 -42.46
CA GLY A 108 4.57 39.10 -43.33
C GLY A 108 3.59 39.89 -44.21
N ILE A 109 2.31 39.52 -44.28
CA ILE A 109 1.26 40.21 -45.06
C ILE A 109 0.08 40.58 -44.17
N CYS A 110 -0.36 39.64 -43.32
CA CYS A 110 -1.45 39.80 -42.35
C CYS A 110 -0.94 39.53 -40.96
N SER A 111 -1.48 40.25 -39.98
CA SER A 111 -1.22 39.96 -38.56
C SER A 111 -2.53 39.85 -37.80
N GLU A 112 -2.54 39.01 -36.79
CA GLU A 112 -3.63 38.79 -35.86
C GLU A 112 -3.11 38.94 -34.44
N GLN A 113 -3.96 39.37 -33.53
CA GLN A 113 -3.65 39.46 -32.10
C GLN A 113 -4.49 38.45 -31.34
N GLY A 114 -3.91 37.88 -30.28
CA GLY A 114 -4.59 36.95 -29.41
C GLY A 114 -3.99 36.96 -28.03
N GLU A 115 -4.46 36.04 -27.21
CA GLU A 115 -3.91 35.77 -25.88
C GLU A 115 -3.71 34.28 -25.67
N ILE A 116 -2.72 33.92 -24.89
CA ILE A 116 -2.49 32.57 -24.39
C ILE A 116 -2.40 32.60 -22.86
N LYS A 117 -2.75 31.50 -22.20
CA LYS A 117 -2.55 31.36 -20.78
C LYS A 117 -1.48 30.31 -20.50
N LEU A 118 -0.60 30.66 -19.59
CA LEU A 118 0.39 29.76 -19.02
C LEU A 118 -0.12 29.30 -17.68
N LEU A 119 -0.20 27.99 -17.50
CA LEU A 119 -0.71 27.34 -16.30
C LEU A 119 0.39 26.54 -15.65
N VAL A 120 0.58 26.71 -14.34
CA VAL A 120 1.49 25.89 -13.54
C VAL A 120 0.63 24.98 -12.66
N ASN A 121 0.72 23.68 -12.89
CA ASN A 121 0.00 22.68 -12.12
C ASN A 121 0.83 22.24 -10.91
N PRO A 122 0.28 22.26 -9.71
CA PRO A 122 1.02 21.86 -8.53
C PRO A 122 1.32 20.37 -8.55
N ILE A 123 2.48 20.00 -8.00
CA ILE A 123 2.84 18.62 -7.68
C ILE A 123 2.52 18.34 -6.22
N LEU A 124 2.28 17.09 -5.86
CA LEU A 124 2.21 16.68 -4.46
C LEU A 124 3.62 16.34 -3.98
N LEU A 125 4.13 17.13 -3.02
CA LEU A 125 5.41 16.81 -2.40
C LEU A 125 5.29 15.51 -1.60
N PHE A 126 6.13 14.56 -1.94
CA PHE A 126 6.18 13.27 -1.29
C PHE A 126 6.59 13.41 0.18
N GLN A 127 5.76 12.95 1.11
CA GLN A 127 6.14 12.89 2.51
C GLN A 127 7.02 11.65 2.77
N PRO A 128 8.07 11.77 3.63
CA PRO A 128 8.87 10.61 3.96
C PRO A 128 8.00 9.50 4.56
N VAL A 129 8.01 8.33 3.94
CA VAL A 129 7.35 7.12 4.44
C VAL A 129 8.38 6.35 5.28
N ALA A 130 8.03 6.08 6.53
CA ALA A 130 8.83 5.18 7.36
C ALA A 130 8.83 3.76 6.76
N PRO A 131 9.85 2.93 6.99
CA PRO A 131 9.83 1.54 6.55
C PRO A 131 8.56 0.83 7.00
N VAL A 132 7.87 0.17 6.06
CA VAL A 132 6.63 -0.57 6.33
C VAL A 132 7.00 -2.02 6.63
N GLN A 133 6.53 -2.53 7.77
CA GLN A 133 6.89 -3.85 8.23
C GLN A 133 5.74 -4.84 8.03
N TYR A 134 6.05 -6.00 7.47
CA TYR A 134 5.14 -7.14 7.31
C TYR A 134 5.71 -8.36 8.01
N CYS A 135 4.84 -9.10 8.72
CA CYS A 135 5.23 -10.33 9.40
C CYS A 135 5.13 -11.52 8.44
N ASP A 136 6.22 -12.26 8.33
CA ASP A 136 6.23 -13.59 7.72
C ASP A 136 5.70 -14.60 8.74
N SER A 137 4.45 -15.00 8.58
CA SER A 137 3.76 -15.88 9.55
C SER A 137 3.86 -17.37 9.24
N ASP A 138 4.24 -17.72 8.01
CA ASP A 138 4.40 -19.12 7.57
C ASP A 138 5.88 -19.55 7.43
N GLU A 139 6.79 -18.62 7.73
CA GLU A 139 8.24 -18.83 7.80
C GLU A 139 8.85 -19.26 6.43
N ASP A 140 8.21 -18.89 5.32
CA ASP A 140 8.74 -19.17 3.98
C ASP A 140 9.71 -18.08 3.46
N GLY A 141 9.83 -16.97 4.19
CA GLY A 141 10.69 -15.82 3.89
C GLY A 141 10.10 -14.85 2.87
N ILE A 142 8.83 -15.01 2.49
CA ILE A 142 8.15 -14.19 1.48
C ILE A 142 6.78 -13.74 1.99
N VAL A 143 6.46 -12.47 1.81
CA VAL A 143 5.11 -11.94 2.06
C VAL A 143 4.55 -11.33 0.80
N ASN A 144 3.36 -11.76 0.38
CA ASN A 144 2.63 -11.13 -0.71
C ASN A 144 1.95 -9.86 -0.20
N VAL A 145 2.57 -8.71 -0.47
CA VAL A 145 2.11 -7.40 -0.01
C VAL A 145 1.07 -6.86 -0.98
N ASP A 146 -0.12 -6.49 -0.48
CA ASP A 146 -1.08 -5.68 -1.23
C ASP A 146 -0.61 -4.22 -1.22
N LEU A 147 0.03 -3.78 -2.30
CA LEU A 147 0.62 -2.45 -2.42
C LEU A 147 -0.41 -1.33 -2.30
N HIS A 148 -1.67 -1.53 -2.73
CA HIS A 148 -2.73 -0.53 -2.63
C HIS A 148 -3.11 -0.19 -1.18
N THR A 149 -2.79 -1.06 -0.22
CA THR A 149 -2.96 -0.72 1.22
C THR A 149 -2.04 0.43 1.66
N LEU A 150 -1.00 0.71 0.88
CA LEU A 150 -0.02 1.77 1.13
C LEU A 150 -0.40 3.12 0.51
N ASP A 151 -1.37 3.15 -0.43
CA ASP A 151 -1.75 4.36 -1.17
C ASP A 151 -2.08 5.53 -0.24
N THR A 152 -2.87 5.28 0.81
CA THR A 152 -3.26 6.34 1.76
C THR A 152 -2.09 6.89 2.57
N ILE A 153 -1.06 6.08 2.79
CA ILE A 153 0.18 6.52 3.47
C ILE A 153 1.00 7.37 2.51
N VAL A 154 1.14 6.91 1.27
CA VAL A 154 1.98 7.53 0.24
C VAL A 154 1.38 8.85 -0.25
N ASN A 155 0.08 8.91 -0.55
CA ASN A 155 -0.61 10.12 -1.02
C ASN A 155 -1.15 11.00 0.13
N ASN A 156 -0.85 10.65 1.39
CA ASN A 156 -1.33 11.35 2.58
C ASN A 156 -2.87 11.53 2.60
N GLY A 157 -3.60 10.54 2.08
CA GLY A 157 -5.05 10.55 1.98
C GLY A 157 -5.63 11.49 0.91
N ASN A 158 -4.80 12.04 0.01
CA ASN A 158 -5.25 12.91 -1.08
C ASN A 158 -5.69 12.08 -2.29
N THR A 159 -6.99 11.96 -2.48
CA THR A 159 -7.61 11.14 -3.54
C THR A 159 -7.50 11.73 -4.96
N ASN A 160 -6.98 12.96 -5.11
CA ASN A 160 -6.72 13.54 -6.42
C ASN A 160 -5.42 13.04 -7.06
N PHE A 161 -4.67 12.20 -6.32
CA PHE A 161 -3.44 11.59 -6.79
C PHE A 161 -3.55 10.08 -6.81
N GLU A 162 -3.25 9.52 -7.95
CA GLU A 162 -3.06 8.09 -8.14
C GLU A 162 -1.67 7.67 -7.68
N VAL A 163 -1.55 6.48 -7.10
CA VAL A 163 -0.27 5.91 -6.65
C VAL A 163 0.01 4.65 -7.44
N THR A 164 1.20 4.56 -8.02
CA THR A 164 1.72 3.38 -8.70
C THR A 164 3.10 3.03 -8.16
N TYR A 165 3.49 1.75 -8.23
CA TYR A 165 4.68 1.24 -7.59
C TYR A 165 5.64 0.59 -8.58
N PHE A 166 6.96 0.75 -8.34
CA PHE A 166 8.03 0.35 -9.25
C PHE A 166 9.26 -0.12 -8.48
N LEU A 167 10.17 -0.85 -9.16
CA LEU A 167 11.44 -1.27 -8.57
C LEU A 167 12.60 -0.28 -8.81
N SER A 168 12.43 0.68 -9.71
CA SER A 168 13.48 1.67 -10.00
C SER A 168 12.91 3.07 -10.16
N GLU A 169 13.75 4.08 -9.91
CA GLU A 169 13.41 5.49 -10.14
C GLU A 169 13.09 5.77 -11.61
N SER A 170 13.84 5.15 -12.53
CA SER A 170 13.62 5.32 -13.96
C SER A 170 12.24 4.79 -14.37
N ASP A 171 11.88 3.58 -13.91
CA ASP A 171 10.57 3.01 -14.22
C ASP A 171 9.43 3.87 -13.67
N ALA A 172 9.60 4.40 -12.46
CA ALA A 172 8.61 5.30 -11.84
C ALA A 172 8.46 6.61 -12.62
N LYS A 173 9.56 7.22 -13.09
CA LYS A 173 9.53 8.43 -13.91
C LYS A 173 8.87 8.20 -15.27
N ASP A 174 9.23 7.10 -15.92
CA ASP A 174 8.77 6.78 -17.27
C ASP A 174 7.39 6.08 -17.27
N ASN A 175 6.84 5.77 -16.08
CA ASN A 175 5.59 5.02 -15.86
C ASN A 175 5.56 3.70 -16.66
N VAL A 176 6.62 2.91 -16.53
CA VAL A 176 6.79 1.61 -17.19
C VAL A 176 7.16 0.54 -16.17
N ASN A 177 6.85 -0.73 -16.47
CA ASN A 177 7.15 -1.86 -15.57
C ASN A 177 6.52 -1.73 -14.17
N GLU A 178 5.29 -1.24 -14.07
CA GLU A 178 4.53 -1.16 -12.83
C GLU A 178 4.46 -2.52 -12.11
N LEU A 179 4.60 -2.51 -10.78
CA LEU A 179 4.45 -3.69 -9.95
C LEU A 179 2.98 -4.14 -9.89
N PRO A 180 2.73 -5.46 -9.84
CA PRO A 180 1.37 -5.96 -9.67
C PRO A 180 0.81 -5.58 -8.29
N PRO A 181 -0.52 -5.47 -8.13
CA PRO A 181 -1.15 -5.11 -6.86
C PRO A 181 -0.73 -5.97 -5.67
N PHE A 182 -0.55 -7.28 -5.90
CA PHE A 182 0.03 -8.21 -4.92
C PHE A 182 1.45 -8.54 -5.33
N TYR A 183 2.40 -8.02 -4.58
CA TYR A 183 3.82 -8.14 -4.89
C TYR A 183 4.56 -8.97 -3.83
N PRO A 184 5.28 -10.05 -4.22
CA PRO A 184 6.04 -10.88 -3.28
C PRO A 184 7.32 -10.16 -2.87
N VAL A 185 7.43 -9.86 -1.57
CA VAL A 185 8.60 -9.22 -0.95
C VAL A 185 9.33 -10.24 -0.09
N SER A 186 10.66 -10.22 -0.13
CA SER A 186 11.52 -11.04 0.72
C SER A 186 12.62 -10.20 1.38
N GLY A 187 12.73 -10.29 2.72
CA GLY A 187 13.68 -9.46 3.48
C GLY A 187 13.35 -7.98 3.38
N THR A 188 14.37 -7.12 3.20
CA THR A 188 14.19 -5.67 3.00
C THR A 188 14.25 -5.35 1.52
N GLU A 189 13.23 -4.72 0.99
CA GLU A 189 13.14 -4.30 -0.40
C GLU A 189 12.80 -2.82 -0.52
N VAL A 190 13.44 -2.13 -1.47
CA VAL A 190 13.19 -0.72 -1.79
C VAL A 190 12.18 -0.65 -2.92
N VAL A 191 11.06 0.01 -2.68
CA VAL A 191 9.99 0.25 -3.65
C VAL A 191 9.92 1.75 -3.96
N TRP A 192 9.78 2.08 -5.23
CA TRP A 192 9.52 3.44 -5.71
C TRP A 192 8.03 3.63 -5.90
N ALA A 193 7.51 4.71 -5.36
CA ALA A 193 6.13 5.14 -5.60
C ALA A 193 6.13 6.39 -6.49
N ARG A 194 5.22 6.40 -7.47
CA ARG A 194 4.88 7.55 -8.30
C ARG A 194 3.52 8.07 -7.86
N LEU A 195 3.44 9.36 -7.54
CA LEU A 195 2.20 10.07 -7.27
C LEU A 195 1.88 10.94 -8.48
N GLU A 196 0.79 10.65 -9.15
CA GLU A 196 0.35 11.39 -10.33
C GLU A 196 -0.98 12.08 -10.08
N ASN A 197 -1.05 13.38 -10.35
CA ASN A 197 -2.31 14.12 -10.30
C ASN A 197 -3.22 13.67 -11.45
N ILE A 198 -4.42 13.20 -11.13
CA ILE A 198 -5.36 12.60 -12.10
C ILE A 198 -5.80 13.60 -13.18
N ASP A 199 -5.91 14.89 -12.83
CA ASP A 199 -6.40 15.90 -13.74
C ASP A 199 -5.30 16.47 -14.65
N SER A 200 -4.09 16.68 -14.10
CA SER A 200 -3.01 17.36 -14.81
C SER A 200 -1.92 16.42 -15.34
N GLY A 201 -1.84 15.18 -14.85
CA GLY A 201 -0.74 14.25 -15.15
C GLY A 201 0.58 14.62 -14.50
N CYS A 202 0.62 15.66 -13.67
CA CYS A 202 1.83 16.04 -12.96
C CYS A 202 2.15 15.05 -11.86
N HIS A 203 3.42 14.64 -11.75
CA HIS A 203 3.82 13.57 -10.87
C HIS A 203 5.12 13.85 -10.11
N THR A 204 5.29 13.12 -9.03
CA THR A 204 6.54 13.05 -8.26
C THR A 204 6.83 11.60 -7.89
N GLU A 205 8.10 11.28 -7.71
CA GLU A 205 8.55 9.94 -7.29
C GLU A 205 9.34 10.04 -6.00
N ASN A 206 9.19 9.02 -5.17
CA ASN A 206 10.07 8.79 -4.05
C ASN A 206 10.09 7.30 -3.69
N ARG A 207 11.04 6.91 -2.87
CA ARG A 207 11.22 5.54 -2.44
C ARG A 207 10.96 5.37 -0.95
N PHE A 208 10.56 4.17 -0.57
CA PHE A 208 10.47 3.71 0.80
C PHE A 208 10.88 2.24 0.89
N GLU A 209 11.01 1.74 2.10
CA GLU A 209 11.43 0.36 2.35
C GLU A 209 10.24 -0.47 2.83
N ILE A 210 10.14 -1.70 2.34
CA ILE A 210 9.25 -2.73 2.85
C ILE A 210 10.13 -3.79 3.50
N ASP A 211 9.92 -4.05 4.80
CA ASP A 211 10.67 -5.03 5.56
C ASP A 211 9.79 -6.25 5.87
N VAL A 212 10.22 -7.42 5.43
CA VAL A 212 9.64 -8.69 5.84
C VAL A 212 10.38 -9.19 7.09
N ILE A 213 9.66 -9.27 8.19
CA ILE A 213 10.19 -9.66 9.50
C ILE A 213 9.71 -11.07 9.83
N PRO A 214 10.62 -12.02 10.14
CA PRO A 214 10.21 -13.34 10.53
C PRO A 214 9.41 -13.30 11.84
N ALA A 215 8.31 -14.06 11.89
CA ALA A 215 7.59 -14.29 13.13
C ALA A 215 8.44 -15.14 14.09
N PRO A 216 8.27 -15.03 15.42
CA PRO A 216 8.97 -15.89 16.37
C PRO A 216 8.62 -17.36 16.14
N ALA A 217 9.60 -18.24 16.05
CA ALA A 217 9.34 -19.66 15.91
C ALA A 217 8.60 -20.21 17.16
N ALA A 218 7.44 -20.86 16.96
CA ALA A 218 6.64 -21.46 18.01
C ALA A 218 6.37 -22.94 17.70
N THR A 219 6.78 -23.82 18.61
CA THR A 219 6.62 -25.27 18.49
C THR A 219 5.34 -25.71 19.16
N GLN A 220 4.65 -26.71 18.59
CA GLN A 220 3.48 -27.32 19.24
C GLN A 220 3.92 -28.15 20.43
N PRO A 221 3.48 -27.85 21.69
CA PRO A 221 3.88 -28.60 22.88
C PRO A 221 3.16 -29.92 22.97
N SER A 222 3.72 -30.82 23.80
CA SER A 222 3.04 -32.04 24.19
C SER A 222 1.74 -31.73 24.97
N PRO A 223 0.70 -32.58 24.91
CA PRO A 223 -0.53 -32.36 25.66
C PRO A 223 -0.30 -32.31 27.18
N PHE A 224 -1.11 -31.54 27.90
CA PHE A 224 -1.31 -31.74 29.34
C PHE A 224 -2.26 -32.90 29.56
N ILE A 225 -1.79 -33.98 30.17
CA ILE A 225 -2.63 -35.13 30.60
C ILE A 225 -2.68 -35.09 32.10
N ILE A 226 -3.84 -34.79 32.69
CA ILE A 226 -4.00 -34.53 34.13
C ILE A 226 -5.20 -35.31 34.64
N CYS A 227 -5.10 -35.79 35.91
CA CYS A 227 -6.20 -36.45 36.58
C CYS A 227 -7.06 -35.42 37.34
N ASP A 228 -8.37 -35.55 37.18
CA ASP A 228 -9.38 -34.86 37.97
C ASP A 228 -9.57 -35.59 39.29
N ASN A 229 -9.14 -34.94 40.40
CA ASN A 229 -9.08 -35.60 41.73
C ASN A 229 -10.42 -35.58 42.47
N ASP A 230 -11.28 -34.63 42.22
CA ASP A 230 -12.60 -34.45 42.85
C ASP A 230 -13.78 -34.81 41.93
N GLN A 231 -13.47 -35.19 40.69
CA GLN A 231 -14.40 -35.67 39.66
C GLN A 231 -15.47 -34.67 39.27
N ASP A 232 -15.17 -33.38 39.36
CA ASP A 232 -16.05 -32.28 38.90
C ASP A 232 -15.86 -31.95 37.41
N GLY A 233 -14.90 -32.58 36.72
CA GLY A 233 -14.58 -32.37 35.30
C GLY A 233 -13.59 -31.24 35.07
N PHE A 234 -13.04 -30.63 36.11
CA PHE A 234 -12.08 -29.54 36.07
C PHE A 234 -10.84 -29.82 36.89
N THR A 235 -9.76 -29.14 36.53
CA THR A 235 -8.52 -29.19 37.33
C THR A 235 -7.72 -27.90 37.12
N ILE A 236 -6.88 -27.57 38.09
CA ILE A 236 -6.00 -26.39 37.99
C ILE A 236 -4.74 -26.76 37.25
N VAL A 237 -4.42 -26.01 36.22
CA VAL A 237 -3.25 -26.19 35.34
C VAL A 237 -2.37 -24.97 35.40
N ASN A 238 -1.07 -25.14 35.47
CA ASN A 238 -0.11 -24.07 35.23
C ASN A 238 0.31 -24.11 33.73
N LEU A 239 -0.28 -23.24 32.94
CA LEU A 239 -0.03 -23.15 31.48
C LEU A 239 1.41 -22.73 31.17
N GLU A 240 2.05 -21.97 32.07
CA GLU A 240 3.42 -21.47 31.88
C GLU A 240 4.45 -22.62 31.87
N ASN A 241 4.11 -23.77 32.42
CA ASN A 241 4.98 -24.97 32.37
C ASN A 241 5.22 -25.46 30.92
N LYS A 242 4.38 -25.05 29.97
CA LYS A 242 4.53 -25.40 28.54
C LYS A 242 5.36 -24.40 27.73
N ILE A 243 5.69 -23.24 28.30
CA ILE A 243 6.49 -22.24 27.61
C ILE A 243 7.81 -22.80 27.07
N PRO A 244 8.62 -23.57 27.85
CA PRO A 244 9.90 -24.08 27.32
C PRO A 244 9.76 -25.10 26.18
N GLU A 245 8.59 -25.77 26.05
CA GLU A 245 8.31 -26.67 24.93
C GLU A 245 7.88 -25.86 23.68
N ILE A 246 7.24 -24.70 23.88
CA ILE A 246 6.75 -23.83 22.79
C ILE A 246 7.88 -22.97 22.23
N VAL A 247 8.62 -22.31 23.13
CA VAL A 247 9.74 -21.45 22.78
C VAL A 247 10.83 -21.60 23.89
N PRO A 248 12.04 -22.07 23.51
CA PRO A 248 13.09 -22.32 24.50
C PRO A 248 13.76 -21.05 25.05
N ASP A 249 13.75 -19.95 24.27
CA ASP A 249 14.27 -18.63 24.66
C ASP A 249 13.17 -17.57 24.52
N THR A 250 12.80 -16.96 25.64
CA THR A 250 11.76 -15.96 25.76
C THR A 250 12.29 -14.52 25.67
N THR A 251 13.58 -14.33 25.41
CA THR A 251 14.20 -12.99 25.34
C THR A 251 13.59 -12.17 24.20
N GLY A 252 13.04 -10.99 24.54
CA GLY A 252 12.38 -10.12 23.57
C GLY A 252 11.01 -10.60 23.08
N LEU A 253 10.43 -11.61 23.77
CA LEU A 253 9.12 -12.16 23.44
C LEU A 253 8.12 -11.90 24.57
N THR A 254 6.87 -11.67 24.18
CA THR A 254 5.70 -11.68 25.05
C THR A 254 4.91 -12.94 24.77
N ILE A 255 4.58 -13.72 25.83
CA ILE A 255 3.81 -14.96 25.71
C ILE A 255 2.47 -14.77 26.42
N SER A 256 1.39 -14.95 25.67
CA SER A 256 0.03 -14.79 26.18
C SER A 256 -0.82 -16.01 25.84
N PHE A 257 -1.77 -16.32 26.71
CA PHE A 257 -2.64 -17.50 26.61
C PHE A 257 -4.08 -17.08 26.41
N PHE A 258 -4.82 -17.82 25.57
CA PHE A 258 -6.19 -17.46 25.17
C PHE A 258 -7.08 -18.71 25.11
N THR A 259 -8.37 -18.50 25.37
CA THR A 259 -9.38 -19.58 25.29
C THR A 259 -10.01 -19.72 23.91
N SER A 260 -9.78 -18.76 23.01
CA SER A 260 -10.24 -18.80 21.62
C SER A 260 -9.11 -18.43 20.65
N LEU A 261 -9.17 -18.97 19.41
CA LEU A 261 -8.23 -18.65 18.36
C LEU A 261 -8.34 -17.17 17.94
N THR A 262 -9.55 -16.65 17.83
CA THR A 262 -9.79 -15.25 17.44
C THR A 262 -9.18 -14.26 18.44
N ASP A 263 -9.29 -14.54 19.75
CA ASP A 263 -8.65 -13.70 20.77
C ASP A 263 -7.12 -13.78 20.69
N ALA A 264 -6.56 -14.96 20.40
CA ALA A 264 -5.13 -15.14 20.20
C ALA A 264 -4.60 -14.41 18.96
N GLU A 265 -5.34 -14.44 17.84
CA GLU A 265 -5.01 -13.71 16.62
C GLU A 265 -5.05 -12.20 16.83
N SER A 266 -6.06 -11.71 17.53
CA SER A 266 -6.23 -10.29 17.81
C SER A 266 -5.43 -9.78 19.02
N GLY A 267 -4.89 -10.67 19.85
CA GLY A 267 -4.21 -10.32 21.10
C GLY A 267 -5.15 -9.76 22.17
N THR A 268 -6.47 -10.02 22.09
CA THR A 268 -7.49 -9.51 23.02
C THR A 268 -7.91 -10.57 24.03
N ASN A 269 -8.37 -10.14 25.22
CA ASN A 269 -8.89 -11.03 26.27
C ASN A 269 -7.93 -12.16 26.69
N PRO A 270 -6.66 -11.90 26.99
CA PRO A 270 -5.74 -12.94 27.45
C PRO A 270 -6.16 -13.51 28.80
N ILE A 271 -5.80 -14.75 29.06
CA ILE A 271 -5.96 -15.40 30.36
C ILE A 271 -5.11 -14.64 31.39
N THR A 272 -5.75 -14.08 32.42
CA THR A 272 -5.11 -13.19 33.39
C THR A 272 -4.26 -13.94 34.43
N ASN A 273 -4.52 -15.22 34.68
CA ASN A 273 -3.78 -16.05 35.63
C ASN A 273 -3.40 -17.40 35.01
N PRO A 274 -2.42 -17.44 34.10
CA PRO A 274 -2.01 -18.68 33.43
C PRO A 274 -1.32 -19.67 34.35
N ALA A 275 -0.70 -19.22 35.45
CA ALA A 275 -0.05 -20.09 36.45
C ALA A 275 -1.06 -20.90 37.25
N SER A 276 -2.33 -20.50 37.29
CA SER A 276 -3.40 -21.22 38.04
C SER A 276 -4.72 -21.12 37.26
N PHE A 277 -4.77 -21.80 36.13
CA PHE A 277 -5.92 -21.79 35.23
C PHE A 277 -6.82 -22.98 35.50
N ASN A 278 -8.10 -22.75 35.86
CA ASN A 278 -9.08 -23.83 36.05
C ASN A 278 -9.61 -24.27 34.67
N SER A 279 -9.37 -25.52 34.31
CA SER A 279 -9.66 -26.06 33.00
C SER A 279 -10.33 -27.42 33.01
N ASN A 280 -11.22 -27.64 32.08
CA ASN A 280 -11.65 -28.95 31.61
C ASN A 280 -10.84 -29.32 30.34
N THR A 281 -11.15 -30.47 29.74
CA THR A 281 -10.58 -30.87 28.44
C THR A 281 -10.90 -29.83 27.36
N LYS A 282 -9.89 -29.13 26.87
CA LYS A 282 -9.99 -28.12 25.83
C LYS A 282 -8.62 -27.73 25.24
N ASN A 283 -8.63 -26.97 24.16
CA ASN A 283 -7.46 -26.29 23.61
C ASN A 283 -7.29 -24.90 24.21
N ILE A 284 -6.05 -24.55 24.50
CA ILE A 284 -5.61 -23.18 24.84
C ILE A 284 -4.65 -22.72 23.75
N PHE A 285 -4.90 -21.53 23.22
CA PHE A 285 -4.08 -20.92 22.18
C PHE A 285 -3.02 -20.04 22.84
N VAL A 286 -1.80 -20.17 22.37
CA VAL A 286 -0.64 -19.44 22.89
C VAL A 286 -0.14 -18.53 21.80
N ARG A 287 -0.10 -17.22 22.08
CA ARG A 287 0.50 -16.21 21.20
C ARG A 287 1.92 -15.91 21.69
N VAL A 288 2.89 -16.12 20.83
CA VAL A 288 4.30 -15.77 21.03
C VAL A 288 4.57 -14.56 20.15
N GLU A 289 4.77 -13.40 20.75
CA GLU A 289 4.89 -12.12 20.05
C GLU A 289 6.25 -11.47 20.30
N ASN A 290 6.91 -11.00 19.24
CA ASN A 290 8.12 -10.21 19.36
C ASN A 290 7.78 -8.78 19.84
N THR A 291 8.37 -8.36 20.96
CA THR A 291 8.06 -7.08 21.61
C THR A 291 8.42 -5.84 20.78
N ASN A 292 9.34 -5.97 19.83
CA ASN A 292 9.80 -4.84 19.00
C ASN A 292 9.03 -4.71 17.71
N SER A 293 8.78 -5.83 17.02
CA SER A 293 8.10 -5.83 15.72
C SER A 293 6.59 -6.03 15.82
N GLY A 294 6.10 -6.63 16.92
CA GLY A 294 4.71 -7.07 17.04
C GLY A 294 4.36 -8.31 16.22
N CYS A 295 5.34 -8.88 15.48
CA CYS A 295 5.13 -10.13 14.76
C CYS A 295 4.93 -11.28 15.72
N PHE A 296 4.02 -12.19 15.41
CA PHE A 296 3.66 -13.28 16.32
C PHE A 296 3.43 -14.60 15.59
N SER A 297 3.59 -15.69 16.34
CA SER A 297 3.16 -17.03 15.97
C SER A 297 2.23 -17.62 17.01
N LEU A 298 1.47 -18.64 16.63
CA LEU A 298 0.52 -19.31 17.48
C LEU A 298 0.90 -20.77 17.70
N ALA A 299 0.77 -21.22 18.95
CA ALA A 299 0.82 -22.63 19.32
C ALA A 299 -0.47 -23.03 20.06
N THR A 300 -0.74 -24.32 20.12
CA THR A 300 -1.94 -24.85 20.80
C THR A 300 -1.55 -25.83 21.88
N ILE A 301 -1.92 -25.55 23.10
CA ILE A 301 -1.83 -26.50 24.21
C ILE A 301 -3.11 -27.32 24.26
N ASN A 302 -3.01 -28.65 24.12
CA ASN A 302 -4.13 -29.55 24.29
C ASN A 302 -4.18 -30.00 25.76
N ILE A 303 -5.22 -29.63 26.50
CA ILE A 303 -5.48 -30.07 27.87
C ILE A 303 -6.44 -31.24 27.84
N ILE A 304 -6.05 -32.36 28.44
CA ILE A 304 -6.84 -33.59 28.60
C ILE A 304 -7.02 -33.85 30.10
N VAL A 305 -8.22 -33.63 30.60
CA VAL A 305 -8.60 -33.90 31.98
C VAL A 305 -9.27 -35.25 32.04
N ASN A 306 -8.61 -36.20 32.71
CA ASN A 306 -9.11 -37.58 32.85
C ASN A 306 -9.74 -37.76 34.22
N THR A 307 -10.91 -38.37 34.29
CA THR A 307 -11.55 -38.73 35.54
C THR A 307 -10.75 -39.86 36.23
N GLN A 308 -10.56 -39.73 37.51
CA GLN A 308 -9.97 -40.82 38.33
C GLN A 308 -10.93 -42.03 38.40
N PRO A 309 -10.40 -43.26 38.55
CA PRO A 309 -11.22 -44.43 38.87
C PRO A 309 -11.97 -44.22 40.19
N LEU A 310 -13.23 -44.59 40.20
CA LEU A 310 -14.03 -44.64 41.44
C LEU A 310 -13.57 -45.83 42.26
N PHE A 311 -13.34 -45.59 43.55
CA PHE A 311 -12.96 -46.63 44.48
C PHE A 311 -14.18 -46.96 45.39
N PRO A 312 -14.87 -48.09 45.19
CA PRO A 312 -15.99 -48.47 46.02
C PRO A 312 -15.52 -48.92 47.41
N THR A 313 -16.43 -48.99 48.37
CA THR A 313 -16.15 -49.62 49.60
C THR A 313 -15.95 -51.11 49.35
N ILE A 314 -14.76 -51.62 49.63
CA ILE A 314 -14.39 -53.04 49.45
C ILE A 314 -14.67 -53.77 50.71
N THR A 315 -15.33 -54.94 50.58
CA THR A 315 -15.57 -55.87 51.73
C THR A 315 -14.28 -56.58 52.14
N ASN A 316 -14.18 -56.91 53.43
CA ASN A 316 -13.05 -57.72 53.91
C ASN A 316 -12.96 -59.01 53.08
N TYR A 317 -11.74 -59.40 52.77
CA TYR A 317 -11.48 -60.71 52.14
C TYR A 317 -11.17 -61.71 53.22
N GLU A 318 -12.10 -62.66 53.46
CA GLU A 318 -12.02 -63.70 54.49
C GLU A 318 -12.06 -65.05 53.83
N ILE A 319 -11.11 -65.92 54.20
CA ILE A 319 -11.06 -67.29 53.77
C ILE A 319 -10.80 -68.20 55.02
N CYS A 320 -11.29 -69.42 54.88
CA CYS A 320 -10.99 -70.41 55.96
C CYS A 320 -9.59 -71.02 55.75
N GLU A 321 -8.89 -71.21 56.82
CA GLU A 321 -7.67 -71.98 56.85
C GLU A 321 -7.97 -73.46 56.51
N ASP A 322 -7.08 -74.10 55.75
CA ASP A 322 -7.30 -75.47 55.22
C ASP A 322 -6.46 -76.53 55.89
N ASP A 323 -5.36 -76.24 56.65
CA ASP A 323 -4.43 -77.15 57.17
C ASP A 323 -4.04 -76.88 58.65
N ALA A 324 -4.64 -75.93 59.33
CA ALA A 324 -4.44 -75.62 60.74
C ALA A 324 -3.03 -75.10 61.09
N ASP A 325 -2.34 -74.42 60.17
CA ASP A 325 -1.04 -73.77 60.32
C ASP A 325 -1.13 -72.29 60.70
N ASN A 326 -2.33 -71.72 60.82
CA ASN A 326 -2.68 -70.33 61.05
C ASN A 326 -2.28 -69.38 59.87
N THR A 327 -2.14 -69.94 58.64
CA THR A 327 -1.89 -69.19 57.43
C THR A 327 -2.90 -69.57 56.39
N ALA A 328 -3.13 -68.67 55.37
CA ALA A 328 -3.96 -68.91 54.23
C ALA A 328 -3.47 -68.09 53.00
N ASP A 329 -3.52 -68.72 51.86
CA ASP A 329 -3.16 -68.03 50.56
C ASP A 329 -4.32 -67.28 50.04
N PHE A 330 -4.19 -65.95 49.98
CA PHE A 330 -5.18 -65.03 49.39
C PHE A 330 -4.89 -64.77 47.90
N LEU A 331 -5.83 -65.12 47.03
CA LEU A 331 -5.77 -64.74 45.65
C LEU A 331 -6.39 -63.37 45.51
N LEU A 332 -5.59 -62.30 45.58
CA LEU A 332 -6.06 -60.93 45.66
C LEU A 332 -6.88 -60.52 44.40
N SER A 333 -6.62 -61.11 43.20
CA SER A 333 -7.37 -60.90 42.00
C SER A 333 -8.86 -61.28 42.06
N ASP A 334 -9.29 -62.06 43.06
CA ASP A 334 -10.71 -62.38 43.33
C ASP A 334 -11.50 -61.09 43.69
N LYS A 335 -10.80 -60.06 44.18
CA LYS A 335 -11.37 -58.75 44.50
C LYS A 335 -11.42 -57.79 43.31
N ASP A 336 -10.81 -58.08 42.17
CA ASP A 336 -10.73 -57.19 41.04
C ASP A 336 -12.12 -56.73 40.57
N ASN A 337 -13.09 -57.63 40.48
CA ASN A 337 -14.45 -57.28 40.07
C ASN A 337 -15.17 -56.34 41.04
N GLU A 338 -14.93 -56.53 42.37
CA GLU A 338 -15.49 -55.65 43.41
C GLU A 338 -14.82 -54.28 43.38
N ILE A 339 -13.49 -54.23 43.20
CA ILE A 339 -12.68 -53.01 43.12
C ILE A 339 -13.03 -52.22 41.87
N LEU A 340 -13.11 -52.88 40.72
CA LEU A 340 -13.40 -52.24 39.45
C LEU A 340 -14.87 -51.78 39.33
N ASN A 341 -15.79 -52.46 40.03
CA ASN A 341 -17.23 -52.11 40.03
C ASN A 341 -17.79 -51.81 38.63
N GLY A 342 -17.41 -52.65 37.64
CA GLY A 342 -17.85 -52.49 36.25
C GLY A 342 -17.16 -51.41 35.45
N GLN A 343 -16.13 -50.73 35.96
CA GLN A 343 -15.35 -49.71 35.24
C GLN A 343 -14.50 -50.39 34.15
N ALA A 344 -14.79 -50.08 32.89
CA ALA A 344 -14.03 -50.58 31.73
C ALA A 344 -12.69 -49.84 31.57
N GLY A 345 -11.67 -50.55 31.04
CA GLY A 345 -10.37 -49.96 30.71
C GLY A 345 -9.54 -49.53 31.93
N LYS A 346 -9.78 -50.15 33.09
CA LYS A 346 -9.02 -49.98 34.32
C LYS A 346 -8.33 -51.28 34.71
N GLU A 347 -7.19 -51.18 35.36
CA GLU A 347 -6.41 -52.29 35.85
C GLU A 347 -6.19 -52.14 37.37
N VAL A 348 -6.16 -53.27 38.08
CA VAL A 348 -5.89 -53.31 39.53
C VAL A 348 -4.47 -53.78 39.78
N PHE A 349 -3.73 -53.05 40.60
CA PHE A 349 -2.39 -53.42 41.04
C PHE A 349 -2.38 -53.54 42.56
N TYR A 350 -1.74 -54.60 43.05
CA TYR A 350 -1.57 -54.88 44.46
C TYR A 350 -0.12 -54.68 44.85
N PHE A 351 0.16 -54.02 46.02
CA PHE A 351 1.47 -53.70 46.47
C PHE A 351 1.68 -54.16 47.89
#